data_768703391e297d4a413cdf75917cd677
#
_entry.id   768703391e297d4a413cdf75917cd677
#
_cell.length_a   1.000
_cell.length_b   1.000
_cell.length_c   1.000
_cell.angle_alpha   90.00
_cell.angle_beta   90.00
_cell.angle_gamma   90.00
#
_symmetry.space_group_name_H-M   'P 1'
#
loop_
_entity.id
_entity.type
_entity.pdbx_description
1 polymer ?
#
loop_
_entity_poly.entity_id
_entity_poly.type
_entity_poly.pdbx_seq_one_letter_code
_entity_poly.pdbx_strand_id
1 'polypeptide(L)'
;MSSTQLRVFLLFSAGYFVSYVFRGVNLGFAPFITHDLGLSATDLGVLTSLYFLGFAGAQIPAGVLLDHFGARRVTAATLLFAALGIWVFGAAHSVGGMMVGRLLIGVGVSVCLGGAFKALAQHFASARLPLMNGLVMAIGGFGGVMVGSPLTWVLGLTSWRTVCIGLGLLTVLVAVAQWTLAPDIKETRHQASLGAQFKGTLHILRSAAFWKIASFSVVTQGVFYAMQSLWVGAWLRDVQGFEPREAAALVSILGFAMMAGCVGFGAAARSLERRGISLYVFCGIGMALFVVTQLLIMFSVPLPASLLWAAYGVFGGTGILSYAVMARHFPAQMIGRVNTTLTLIIFLLIFGFQIGVGAVLSHWTASGGKYPAAAHLTAWGILVTLQVLSAIWYALPGRTLVRPAQAHAEQEAGGGDAASAVAGTR
;
A
#
# COMPACT_ATOMS: atom_id res chain seq x y z
N MET A 1 -25.78 12.64 0.12
CA MET A 1 -25.38 11.67 1.14
C MET A 1 -26.27 11.86 2.36
N SER A 2 -26.78 10.78 2.97
CA SER A 2 -27.44 10.86 4.27
C SER A 2 -26.44 11.18 5.39
N SER A 3 -26.91 11.63 6.56
CA SER A 3 -26.03 11.89 7.71
C SER A 3 -25.27 10.63 8.16
N THR A 4 -25.89 9.46 8.05
CA THR A 4 -25.27 8.16 8.32
C THR A 4 -24.16 7.84 7.33
N GLN A 5 -24.41 8.04 6.03
CA GLN A 5 -23.40 7.83 4.98
C GLN A 5 -22.19 8.74 5.16
N LEU A 6 -22.41 10.01 5.49
CA LEU A 6 -21.33 10.97 5.74
C LEU A 6 -20.50 10.55 6.96
N ARG A 7 -21.14 10.15 8.05
CA ARG A 7 -20.47 9.64 9.26
C ARG A 7 -19.58 8.44 8.96
N VAL A 8 -20.12 7.42 8.29
CA VAL A 8 -19.35 6.22 7.89
C VAL A 8 -18.15 6.62 7.04
N PHE A 9 -18.37 7.44 6.02
CA PHE A 9 -17.29 7.88 5.14
C PHE A 9 -16.17 8.61 5.91
N LEU A 10 -16.51 9.60 6.74
CA LEU A 10 -15.51 10.39 7.48
C LEU A 10 -14.74 9.54 8.49
N LEU A 11 -15.43 8.72 9.29
CA LEU A 11 -14.80 7.92 10.35
C LEU A 11 -13.84 6.88 9.79
N PHE A 12 -14.24 6.15 8.75
CA PHE A 12 -13.36 5.12 8.17
C PHE A 12 -12.25 5.72 7.31
N SER A 13 -12.49 6.85 6.66
CA SER A 13 -11.43 7.61 5.98
C SER A 13 -10.39 8.15 6.95
N ALA A 14 -10.80 8.62 8.15
CA ALA A 14 -9.88 9.05 9.20
C ALA A 14 -8.98 7.90 9.69
N GLY A 15 -9.55 6.69 9.86
CA GLY A 15 -8.76 5.49 10.20
C GLY A 15 -7.72 5.16 9.13
N TYR A 16 -8.09 5.24 7.85
CA TYR A 16 -7.16 4.99 6.76
C TYR A 16 -6.11 6.10 6.60
N PHE A 17 -6.47 7.36 6.86
CA PHE A 17 -5.53 8.48 6.94
C PHE A 17 -4.45 8.22 8.00
N VAL A 18 -4.84 7.85 9.22
CA VAL A 18 -3.91 7.49 10.30
C VAL A 18 -3.00 6.33 9.89
N SER A 19 -3.55 5.31 9.24
CA SER A 19 -2.77 4.18 8.72
C SER A 19 -1.67 4.63 7.75
N TYR A 20 -1.98 5.61 6.90
CA TYR A 20 -1.02 6.13 5.93
C TYR A 20 0.06 7.01 6.57
N VAL A 21 -0.30 7.82 7.57
CA VAL A 21 0.68 8.57 8.38
C VAL A 21 1.66 7.62 9.04
N PHE A 22 1.18 6.57 9.71
CA PHE A 22 2.05 5.57 10.35
C PHE A 22 2.97 4.82 9.38
N ARG A 23 2.55 4.63 8.13
CA ARG A 23 3.38 4.01 7.09
C ARG A 23 4.63 4.84 6.80
N GLY A 24 4.49 6.17 6.70
CA GLY A 24 5.55 7.07 6.28
C GLY A 24 6.27 7.81 7.40
N VAL A 25 5.72 7.86 8.62
CA VAL A 25 6.24 8.71 9.70
C VAL A 25 7.72 8.46 10.03
N ASN A 26 8.21 7.24 9.81
CA ASN A 26 9.62 6.89 10.03
C ASN A 26 10.58 7.65 9.11
N LEU A 27 10.13 8.05 7.93
CA LEU A 27 10.94 8.87 7.03
C LEU A 27 11.33 10.20 7.70
N GLY A 28 10.38 10.84 8.39
CA GLY A 28 10.65 12.07 9.15
C GLY A 28 11.40 11.83 10.46
N PHE A 29 11.17 10.69 11.12
CA PHE A 29 11.82 10.36 12.39
C PHE A 29 13.24 9.81 12.23
N ALA A 30 13.59 9.24 11.08
CA ALA A 30 14.84 8.53 10.83
C ALA A 30 16.10 9.32 11.27
N PRO A 31 16.28 10.61 10.92
CA PRO A 31 17.45 11.36 11.34
C PRO A 31 17.59 11.45 12.87
N PHE A 32 16.48 11.69 13.57
CA PHE A 32 16.46 11.84 15.02
C PHE A 32 16.73 10.52 15.73
N ILE A 33 16.09 9.42 15.27
CA ILE A 33 16.27 8.09 15.86
C ILE A 33 17.69 7.60 15.64
N THR A 34 18.23 7.79 14.43
CA THR A 34 19.61 7.42 14.10
C THR A 34 20.61 8.18 14.99
N HIS A 35 20.39 9.46 15.20
CA HIS A 35 21.23 10.26 16.10
C HIS A 35 21.13 9.79 17.56
N ASP A 36 19.90 9.57 18.06
CA ASP A 36 19.65 9.23 19.47
C ASP A 36 20.16 7.83 19.87
N LEU A 37 20.11 6.87 18.94
CA LEU A 37 20.43 5.45 19.21
C LEU A 37 21.62 4.91 18.43
N GLY A 38 22.29 5.73 17.61
CA GLY A 38 23.46 5.32 16.83
C GLY A 38 23.14 4.22 15.79
N LEU A 39 21.95 4.25 15.16
CA LEU A 39 21.50 3.18 14.27
C LEU A 39 22.28 3.15 12.96
N SER A 40 22.64 1.93 12.52
CA SER A 40 23.10 1.68 11.16
C SER A 40 21.93 1.74 10.16
N ALA A 41 22.25 1.80 8.85
CA ALA A 41 21.20 1.72 7.81
C ALA A 41 20.47 0.37 7.89
N THR A 42 21.15 -0.71 8.23
CA THR A 42 20.51 -2.02 8.43
C THR A 42 19.50 -1.98 9.57
N ASP A 43 19.89 -1.43 10.73
CA ASP A 43 18.98 -1.31 11.88
C ASP A 43 17.73 -0.48 11.53
N LEU A 44 17.93 0.63 10.83
CA LEU A 44 16.86 1.51 10.39
C LEU A 44 15.93 0.83 9.37
N GLY A 45 16.51 0.07 8.44
CA GLY A 45 15.78 -0.74 7.47
C GLY A 45 14.93 -1.83 8.16
N VAL A 46 15.53 -2.58 9.09
CA VAL A 46 14.82 -3.60 9.89
C VAL A 46 13.70 -2.96 10.71
N LEU A 47 14.01 -1.89 11.45
CA LEU A 47 13.05 -1.18 12.29
C LEU A 47 11.83 -0.70 11.48
N THR A 48 12.07 -0.12 10.30
CA THR A 48 10.98 0.39 9.44
C THR A 48 10.20 -0.77 8.80
N SER A 49 10.89 -1.86 8.45
CA SER A 49 10.29 -3.02 7.79
C SER A 49 9.29 -3.77 8.67
N LEU A 50 9.48 -3.79 9.98
CA LEU A 50 8.61 -4.50 10.91
C LEU A 50 7.16 -4.01 10.91
N TYR A 51 6.92 -2.74 10.56
CA TYR A 51 5.58 -2.26 10.26
C TYR A 51 4.91 -3.07 9.14
N PHE A 52 5.64 -3.31 8.07
CA PHE A 52 5.12 -4.04 6.89
C PHE A 52 4.95 -5.52 7.19
N LEU A 53 5.84 -6.11 7.99
CA LEU A 53 5.71 -7.50 8.45
C LEU A 53 4.47 -7.67 9.34
N GLY A 54 4.26 -6.79 10.30
CA GLY A 54 3.06 -6.80 11.16
C GLY A 54 1.78 -6.64 10.35
N PHE A 55 1.78 -5.71 9.38
CA PHE A 55 0.66 -5.51 8.46
C PHE A 55 0.38 -6.76 7.62
N ALA A 56 1.42 -7.36 7.02
CA ALA A 56 1.30 -8.58 6.21
C ALA A 56 0.78 -9.76 7.02
N GLY A 57 1.35 -10.01 8.19
CA GLY A 57 0.95 -11.12 9.08
C GLY A 57 -0.51 -11.01 9.55
N ALA A 58 -1.01 -9.80 9.70
CA ALA A 58 -2.38 -9.55 10.11
C ALA A 58 -3.40 -9.65 8.95
N GLN A 59 -3.00 -9.66 7.66
CA GLN A 59 -3.93 -9.63 6.53
C GLN A 59 -4.94 -10.79 6.52
N ILE A 60 -4.47 -12.01 6.77
CA ILE A 60 -5.36 -13.18 6.75
C ILE A 60 -6.33 -13.17 7.95
N PRO A 61 -5.87 -13.01 9.21
CA PRO A 61 -6.78 -12.90 10.34
C PRO A 61 -7.70 -11.67 10.26
N ALA A 62 -7.22 -10.55 9.69
CA ALA A 62 -8.02 -9.34 9.52
C ALA A 62 -9.29 -9.56 8.70
N GLY A 63 -9.20 -10.31 7.58
CA GLY A 63 -10.36 -10.66 6.77
C GLY A 63 -11.40 -11.44 7.57
N VAL A 64 -10.96 -12.46 8.31
CA VAL A 64 -11.88 -13.29 9.15
C VAL A 64 -12.52 -12.46 10.26
N LEU A 65 -11.73 -11.62 10.93
CA LEU A 65 -12.24 -10.75 11.99
C LEU A 65 -13.27 -9.76 11.45
N LEU A 66 -13.01 -9.12 10.31
CA LEU A 66 -13.94 -8.21 9.65
C LEU A 66 -15.25 -8.90 9.27
N ASP A 67 -15.19 -10.16 8.80
CA ASP A 67 -16.38 -10.93 8.42
C ASP A 67 -17.18 -11.42 9.63
N HIS A 68 -16.52 -11.65 10.76
CA HIS A 68 -17.18 -12.18 11.95
C HIS A 68 -17.72 -11.08 12.88
N PHE A 69 -16.93 -10.02 13.11
CA PHE A 69 -17.22 -8.98 14.10
C PHE A 69 -17.65 -7.64 13.47
N GLY A 70 -17.56 -7.50 12.14
CA GLY A 70 -17.89 -6.30 11.40
C GLY A 70 -16.81 -5.22 11.41
N ALA A 71 -16.91 -4.29 10.44
CA ALA A 71 -15.91 -3.26 10.22
C ALA A 71 -15.74 -2.33 11.44
N ARG A 72 -16.85 -1.90 12.06
CA ARG A 72 -16.85 -0.96 13.19
C ARG A 72 -16.00 -1.43 14.36
N ARG A 73 -16.28 -2.66 14.86
CA ARG A 73 -15.62 -3.20 16.05
C ARG A 73 -14.16 -3.54 15.79
N VAL A 74 -13.90 -4.17 14.64
CA VAL A 74 -12.56 -4.64 14.30
C VAL A 74 -11.63 -3.46 14.03
N THR A 75 -12.02 -2.47 13.22
CA THR A 75 -11.14 -1.33 12.96
C THR A 75 -10.89 -0.48 14.20
N ALA A 76 -11.91 -0.24 15.03
CA ALA A 76 -11.72 0.49 16.27
C ALA A 76 -10.79 -0.24 17.25
N ALA A 77 -10.99 -1.55 17.47
CA ALA A 77 -10.14 -2.34 18.35
C ALA A 77 -8.69 -2.40 17.85
N THR A 78 -8.48 -2.61 16.56
CA THR A 78 -7.13 -2.69 16.00
C THR A 78 -6.42 -1.32 15.99
N LEU A 79 -7.11 -0.21 15.81
CA LEU A 79 -6.54 1.12 15.97
C LEU A 79 -6.02 1.37 17.40
N LEU A 80 -6.62 0.78 18.44
CA LEU A 80 -6.07 0.86 19.80
C LEU A 80 -4.73 0.12 19.91
N PHE A 81 -4.55 -1.00 19.19
CA PHE A 81 -3.22 -1.64 19.08
C PHE A 81 -2.20 -0.72 18.38
N ALA A 82 -2.63 0.01 17.35
CA ALA A 82 -1.74 0.97 16.69
C ALA A 82 -1.35 2.13 17.62
N ALA A 83 -2.29 2.64 18.43
CA ALA A 83 -2.03 3.67 19.44
C ALA A 83 -1.07 3.17 20.51
N LEU A 84 -1.27 1.96 21.03
CA LEU A 84 -0.33 1.33 21.96
C LEU A 84 1.06 1.18 21.31
N GLY A 85 1.09 0.72 20.05
CA GLY A 85 2.33 0.53 19.30
C GLY A 85 3.14 1.81 19.14
N ILE A 86 2.51 2.96 18.83
CA ILE A 86 3.25 4.23 18.67
C ILE A 86 3.71 4.77 20.04
N TRP A 87 2.99 4.51 21.11
CA TRP A 87 3.44 4.89 22.46
C TRP A 87 4.61 4.02 22.91
N VAL A 88 4.56 2.71 22.69
CA VAL A 88 5.69 1.80 22.93
C VAL A 88 6.91 2.24 22.12
N PHE A 89 6.74 2.60 20.86
CA PHE A 89 7.78 3.10 19.98
C PHE A 89 8.39 4.40 20.52
N GLY A 90 7.57 5.38 20.91
CA GLY A 90 8.03 6.67 21.43
C GLY A 90 8.68 6.61 22.81
N ALA A 91 8.24 5.67 23.65
CA ALA A 91 8.79 5.46 25.01
C ALA A 91 10.05 4.58 25.00
N ALA A 92 10.35 3.89 23.91
CA ALA A 92 11.48 2.97 23.86
C ALA A 92 12.84 3.70 23.86
N HIS A 93 13.77 3.14 24.63
CA HIS A 93 15.17 3.54 24.69
C HIS A 93 16.11 2.47 24.08
N SER A 94 15.54 1.44 23.47
CA SER A 94 16.26 0.37 22.79
C SER A 94 15.65 0.09 21.43
N VAL A 95 16.47 -0.39 20.50
CA VAL A 95 16.03 -0.80 19.15
C VAL A 95 14.94 -1.87 19.24
N GLY A 96 15.10 -2.86 20.11
CA GLY A 96 14.12 -3.94 20.31
C GLY A 96 12.74 -3.43 20.75
N GLY A 97 12.69 -2.47 21.67
CA GLY A 97 11.43 -1.85 22.09
C GLY A 97 10.74 -1.10 20.94
N MET A 98 11.52 -0.36 20.14
CA MET A 98 11.01 0.32 18.95
C MET A 98 10.50 -0.67 17.89
N MET A 99 11.20 -1.80 17.70
CA MET A 99 10.79 -2.87 16.80
C MET A 99 9.43 -3.45 17.20
N VAL A 100 9.21 -3.71 18.48
CA VAL A 100 7.89 -4.15 18.99
C VAL A 100 6.82 -3.11 18.70
N GLY A 101 7.11 -1.83 18.97
CA GLY A 101 6.19 -0.74 18.64
C GLY A 101 5.79 -0.72 17.16
N ARG A 102 6.75 -0.89 16.25
CA ARG A 102 6.51 -0.93 14.79
C ARG A 102 5.66 -2.11 14.37
N LEU A 103 5.92 -3.28 14.92
CA LEU A 103 5.12 -4.48 14.66
C LEU A 103 3.66 -4.26 15.09
N LEU A 104 3.45 -3.74 16.31
CA LEU A 104 2.11 -3.44 16.84
C LEU A 104 1.36 -2.41 15.98
N ILE A 105 2.05 -1.34 15.54
CA ILE A 105 1.46 -0.35 14.62
C ILE A 105 1.01 -1.04 13.34
N GLY A 106 1.87 -1.87 12.71
CA GLY A 106 1.56 -2.56 11.47
C GLY A 106 0.33 -3.47 11.59
N VAL A 107 0.27 -4.28 12.65
CA VAL A 107 -0.90 -5.11 12.98
C VAL A 107 -2.14 -4.24 13.17
N GLY A 108 -2.01 -3.16 13.95
CA GLY A 108 -3.14 -2.31 14.32
C GLY A 108 -3.79 -1.57 13.16
N VAL A 109 -3.04 -1.18 12.13
CA VAL A 109 -3.59 -0.45 10.97
C VAL A 109 -3.92 -1.34 9.77
N SER A 110 -3.63 -2.63 9.83
CA SER A 110 -3.77 -3.57 8.70
C SER A 110 -5.19 -3.67 8.15
N VAL A 111 -6.20 -3.48 9.00
CA VAL A 111 -7.62 -3.59 8.64
C VAL A 111 -8.24 -2.27 8.16
N CYS A 112 -7.56 -1.13 8.29
CA CYS A 112 -8.17 0.19 8.07
C CYS A 112 -8.78 0.35 6.66
N LEU A 113 -8.05 -0.06 5.61
CA LEU A 113 -8.56 0.03 4.24
C LEU A 113 -9.66 -0.98 3.97
N GLY A 114 -9.46 -2.25 4.34
CA GLY A 114 -10.44 -3.31 4.15
C GLY A 114 -11.73 -3.04 4.93
N GLY A 115 -11.61 -2.55 6.16
CA GLY A 115 -12.74 -2.11 6.98
C GLY A 115 -13.49 -0.93 6.39
N ALA A 116 -12.77 0.06 5.83
CA ALA A 116 -13.39 1.19 5.14
C ALA A 116 -14.19 0.72 3.91
N PHE A 117 -13.61 -0.10 3.06
CA PHE A 117 -14.29 -0.63 1.88
C PHE A 117 -15.52 -1.47 2.25
N LYS A 118 -15.42 -2.31 3.29
CA LYS A 118 -16.54 -3.10 3.79
C LYS A 118 -17.65 -2.19 4.33
N ALA A 119 -17.33 -1.21 5.16
CA ALA A 119 -18.30 -0.27 5.70
C ALA A 119 -19.00 0.56 4.61
N LEU A 120 -18.26 0.99 3.58
CA LEU A 120 -18.82 1.70 2.44
C LEU A 120 -19.76 0.81 1.62
N ALA A 121 -19.38 -0.44 1.35
CA ALA A 121 -20.21 -1.38 0.61
C ALA A 121 -21.55 -1.67 1.30
N GLN A 122 -21.61 -1.57 2.62
CA GLN A 122 -22.82 -1.76 3.40
C GLN A 122 -23.77 -0.54 3.43
N HIS A 123 -23.25 0.67 3.11
CA HIS A 123 -24.03 1.91 3.27
C HIS A 123 -24.27 2.67 1.96
N PHE A 124 -23.55 2.34 0.90
CA PHE A 124 -23.64 3.02 -0.38
C PHE A 124 -24.11 2.07 -1.49
N ALA A 125 -24.89 2.60 -2.43
CA ALA A 125 -25.27 1.86 -3.62
C ALA A 125 -24.04 1.49 -4.46
N SER A 126 -24.05 0.31 -5.08
CA SER A 126 -22.92 -0.24 -5.85
C SER A 126 -22.38 0.74 -6.92
N ALA A 127 -23.27 1.52 -7.55
CA ALA A 127 -22.87 2.53 -8.54
C ALA A 127 -21.99 3.67 -7.97
N ARG A 128 -22.06 3.94 -6.67
CA ARG A 128 -21.28 5.00 -5.99
C ARG A 128 -20.00 4.48 -5.33
N LEU A 129 -19.86 3.16 -5.16
CA LEU A 129 -18.71 2.58 -4.48
C LEU A 129 -17.37 2.93 -5.12
N PRO A 130 -17.20 2.93 -6.47
CA PRO A 130 -15.91 3.30 -7.06
C PRO A 130 -15.47 4.72 -6.69
N LEU A 131 -16.41 5.68 -6.65
CA LEU A 131 -16.11 7.05 -6.25
C LEU A 131 -15.77 7.13 -4.75
N MET A 132 -16.54 6.49 -3.89
CA MET A 132 -16.32 6.52 -2.44
C MET A 132 -14.99 5.85 -2.07
N ASN A 133 -14.68 4.70 -2.66
CA ASN A 133 -13.39 4.02 -2.47
C ASN A 133 -12.22 4.89 -2.94
N GLY A 134 -12.36 5.56 -4.09
CA GLY A 134 -11.36 6.51 -4.60
C GLY A 134 -11.12 7.68 -3.64
N LEU A 135 -12.19 8.23 -3.05
CA LEU A 135 -12.08 9.32 -2.08
C LEU A 135 -11.40 8.87 -0.77
N VAL A 136 -11.72 7.66 -0.27
CA VAL A 136 -11.01 7.09 0.89
C VAL A 136 -9.53 6.95 0.59
N MET A 137 -9.17 6.44 -0.59
CA MET A 137 -7.78 6.30 -0.99
C MET A 137 -7.07 7.66 -1.12
N ALA A 138 -7.76 8.68 -1.64
CA ALA A 138 -7.22 10.04 -1.70
C ALA A 138 -6.96 10.62 -0.30
N ILE A 139 -7.89 10.45 0.64
CA ILE A 139 -7.72 10.88 2.04
C ILE A 139 -6.55 10.13 2.69
N GLY A 140 -6.41 8.82 2.44
CA GLY A 140 -5.22 8.07 2.86
C GLY A 140 -3.94 8.65 2.27
N GLY A 141 -3.91 8.90 0.96
CA GLY A 141 -2.76 9.53 0.28
C GLY A 141 -2.37 10.88 0.87
N PHE A 142 -3.36 11.67 1.34
CA PHE A 142 -3.09 12.91 2.07
C PHE A 142 -2.31 12.67 3.37
N GLY A 143 -2.48 11.52 4.04
CA GLY A 143 -1.61 11.08 5.13
C GLY A 143 -0.13 10.99 4.71
N GLY A 144 0.15 10.58 3.46
CA GLY A 144 1.51 10.58 2.90
C GLY A 144 2.09 11.98 2.72
N VAL A 145 1.25 12.98 2.42
CA VAL A 145 1.67 14.39 2.37
C VAL A 145 2.06 14.91 3.75
N MET A 146 1.32 14.48 4.79
CA MET A 146 1.55 14.92 6.18
C MET A 146 2.92 14.50 6.71
N VAL A 147 3.53 13.44 6.20
CA VAL A 147 4.87 12.99 6.64
C VAL A 147 6.03 13.76 5.99
N GLY A 148 5.77 14.65 5.05
CA GLY A 148 6.73 15.58 4.48
C GLY A 148 6.83 16.89 5.27
N SER A 149 6.57 18.01 4.59
CA SER A 149 6.68 19.36 5.21
C SER A 149 5.90 19.54 6.51
N PRO A 150 4.65 19.08 6.67
CA PRO A 150 3.93 19.25 7.93
C PRO A 150 4.60 18.57 9.11
N LEU A 151 5.05 17.31 8.94
CA LEU A 151 5.76 16.60 10.00
C LEU A 151 7.09 17.28 10.33
N THR A 152 7.85 17.70 9.32
CA THR A 152 9.13 18.40 9.51
C THR A 152 8.94 19.72 10.27
N TRP A 153 7.87 20.45 9.97
CA TRP A 153 7.51 21.67 10.70
C TRP A 153 7.21 21.39 12.18
N VAL A 154 6.42 20.37 12.49
CA VAL A 154 6.11 19.97 13.87
C VAL A 154 7.37 19.50 14.60
N LEU A 155 8.25 18.74 13.95
CA LEU A 155 9.52 18.28 14.51
C LEU A 155 10.51 19.45 14.79
N GLY A 156 10.35 20.57 14.12
CA GLY A 156 11.07 21.80 14.44
C GLY A 156 10.58 22.51 15.72
N LEU A 157 9.35 22.17 16.18
CA LEU A 157 8.74 22.77 17.37
C LEU A 157 8.83 21.85 18.61
N THR A 158 8.96 20.53 18.39
CA THR A 158 8.91 19.56 19.48
C THR A 158 9.72 18.30 19.16
N SER A 159 9.89 17.41 20.15
CA SER A 159 10.61 16.14 19.95
C SER A 159 9.77 15.12 19.18
N TRP A 160 10.44 14.20 18.48
CA TRP A 160 9.77 13.10 17.81
C TRP A 160 8.99 12.19 18.78
N ARG A 161 9.44 12.09 20.04
CA ARG A 161 8.71 11.37 21.11
C ARG A 161 7.38 12.03 21.43
N THR A 162 7.35 13.37 21.52
CA THR A 162 6.11 14.13 21.72
C THR A 162 5.14 13.96 20.55
N VAL A 163 5.66 13.90 19.32
CA VAL A 163 4.84 13.59 18.13
C VAL A 163 4.23 12.20 18.24
N CYS A 164 4.98 11.19 18.74
CA CYS A 164 4.43 9.85 18.98
C CYS A 164 3.26 9.88 19.98
N ILE A 165 3.34 10.67 21.05
CA ILE A 165 2.24 10.83 22.01
C ILE A 165 1.03 11.42 21.30
N GLY A 166 1.19 12.50 20.54
CA GLY A 166 0.12 13.16 19.81
C GLY A 166 -0.55 12.26 18.78
N LEU A 167 0.23 11.50 18.00
CA LEU A 167 -0.29 10.53 17.04
C LEU A 167 -1.06 9.40 17.72
N GLY A 168 -0.59 8.91 18.87
CA GLY A 168 -1.30 7.92 19.66
C GLY A 168 -2.65 8.44 20.16
N LEU A 169 -2.69 9.66 20.71
CA LEU A 169 -3.92 10.30 21.15
C LEU A 169 -4.92 10.50 20.00
N LEU A 170 -4.44 10.99 18.85
CA LEU A 170 -5.26 11.11 17.64
C LEU A 170 -5.82 9.74 17.21
N THR A 171 -5.01 8.69 17.26
CA THR A 171 -5.43 7.34 16.89
C THR A 171 -6.50 6.81 17.85
N VAL A 172 -6.35 7.03 19.16
CA VAL A 172 -7.38 6.68 20.16
C VAL A 172 -8.67 7.46 19.89
N LEU A 173 -8.58 8.76 19.62
CA LEU A 173 -9.74 9.58 19.29
C LEU A 173 -10.51 9.02 18.07
N VAL A 174 -9.80 8.66 17.01
CA VAL A 174 -10.39 8.04 15.82
C VAL A 174 -11.00 6.68 16.17
N ALA A 175 -10.32 5.84 16.94
CA ALA A 175 -10.83 4.54 17.39
C ALA A 175 -12.13 4.67 18.21
N VAL A 176 -12.14 5.57 19.19
CA VAL A 176 -13.32 5.86 20.02
C VAL A 176 -14.47 6.42 19.17
N ALA A 177 -14.16 7.36 18.27
CA ALA A 177 -15.16 7.90 17.36
C ALA A 177 -15.77 6.81 16.45
N GLN A 178 -14.94 5.91 15.91
CA GLN A 178 -15.43 4.75 15.13
C GLN A 178 -16.31 3.83 15.98
N TRP A 179 -15.86 3.51 17.21
CA TRP A 179 -16.59 2.62 18.10
C TRP A 179 -17.96 3.19 18.51
N THR A 180 -18.05 4.48 18.79
CA THR A 180 -19.26 5.11 19.32
C THR A 180 -20.19 5.65 18.26
N LEU A 181 -19.66 6.27 17.19
CA LEU A 181 -20.43 7.03 16.22
C LEU A 181 -20.72 6.24 14.91
N ALA A 182 -19.95 5.21 14.59
CA ALA A 182 -20.24 4.41 13.41
C ALA A 182 -21.48 3.51 13.65
N PRO A 183 -22.36 3.36 12.66
CA PRO A 183 -23.54 2.50 12.79
C PRO A 183 -23.11 1.03 12.95
N ASP A 184 -23.82 0.30 13.78
CA ASP A 184 -23.63 -1.15 13.97
C ASP A 184 -24.51 -1.93 13.00
N ILE A 185 -23.91 -2.69 12.10
CA ILE A 185 -24.64 -3.58 11.20
C ILE A 185 -24.46 -5.00 11.72
N LYS A 186 -25.58 -5.68 11.98
CA LYS A 186 -25.54 -7.11 12.31
C LYS A 186 -25.03 -7.89 11.10
N GLU A 187 -23.82 -8.43 11.23
CA GLU A 187 -23.25 -9.29 10.21
C GLU A 187 -24.03 -10.61 10.14
N THR A 188 -24.43 -11.01 8.95
CA THR A 188 -24.81 -12.40 8.70
C THR A 188 -23.52 -13.23 8.80
N ARG A 189 -23.43 -14.08 9.81
CA ARG A 189 -22.24 -14.90 10.10
C ARG A 189 -21.87 -15.76 8.88
N HIS A 190 -20.96 -15.28 8.07
CA HIS A 190 -20.29 -16.12 7.09
C HIS A 190 -19.16 -16.86 7.84
N GLN A 191 -19.27 -18.19 7.89
CA GLN A 191 -18.26 -19.06 8.55
C GLN A 191 -17.01 -19.21 7.66
N ALA A 192 -16.32 -18.12 7.40
CA ALA A 192 -15.00 -18.22 6.78
C ALA A 192 -13.97 -18.62 7.84
N SER A 193 -13.57 -19.90 7.87
CA SER A 193 -12.52 -20.36 8.77
C SER A 193 -11.15 -19.86 8.30
N LEU A 194 -10.23 -19.58 9.25
CA LEU A 194 -8.83 -19.23 8.95
C LEU A 194 -8.17 -20.27 8.03
N GLY A 195 -8.45 -21.55 8.26
CA GLY A 195 -7.92 -22.64 7.44
C GLY A 195 -8.41 -22.60 5.99
N ALA A 196 -9.67 -22.24 5.74
CA ALA A 196 -10.21 -22.09 4.39
C ALA A 196 -9.60 -20.89 3.66
N GLN A 197 -9.33 -19.79 4.37
CA GLN A 197 -8.66 -18.62 3.80
C GLN A 197 -7.20 -18.93 3.47
N PHE A 198 -6.47 -19.60 4.36
CA PHE A 198 -5.09 -20.00 4.13
C PHE A 198 -4.95 -20.95 2.92
N LYS A 199 -5.82 -21.98 2.83
CA LYS A 199 -5.86 -22.89 1.67
C LYS A 199 -6.17 -22.13 0.38
N GLY A 200 -7.10 -21.18 0.41
CA GLY A 200 -7.42 -20.32 -0.73
C GLY A 200 -6.25 -19.45 -1.18
N THR A 201 -5.52 -18.84 -0.24
CA THR A 201 -4.30 -18.08 -0.53
C THR A 201 -3.23 -18.97 -1.18
N LEU A 202 -3.00 -20.17 -0.64
CA LEU A 202 -2.03 -21.09 -1.20
C LEU A 202 -2.40 -21.57 -2.61
N HIS A 203 -3.69 -21.76 -2.88
CA HIS A 203 -4.19 -22.09 -4.23
C HIS A 203 -3.88 -20.96 -5.22
N ILE A 204 -4.13 -19.69 -4.84
CA ILE A 204 -3.83 -18.51 -5.67
C ILE A 204 -2.33 -18.40 -5.93
N LEU A 205 -1.49 -18.61 -4.90
CA LEU A 205 -0.02 -18.57 -5.03
C LEU A 205 0.53 -19.62 -5.99
N ARG A 206 -0.17 -20.73 -6.19
CA ARG A 206 0.18 -21.78 -7.17
C ARG A 206 -0.32 -21.48 -8.59
N SER A 207 -1.13 -20.45 -8.78
CA SER A 207 -1.71 -20.10 -10.07
C SER A 207 -0.71 -19.39 -10.97
N ALA A 208 -0.39 -19.95 -12.15
CA ALA A 208 0.45 -19.29 -13.14
C ALA A 208 -0.20 -18.00 -13.68
N ALA A 209 -1.53 -17.96 -13.81
CA ALA A 209 -2.27 -16.78 -14.23
C ALA A 209 -2.12 -15.63 -13.21
N PHE A 210 -2.11 -15.94 -11.91
CA PHE A 210 -1.85 -14.96 -10.86
C PHE A 210 -0.46 -14.34 -11.04
N TRP A 211 0.59 -15.13 -11.15
CA TRP A 211 1.96 -14.63 -11.27
C TRP A 211 2.21 -13.90 -12.58
N LYS A 212 1.49 -14.26 -13.66
CA LYS A 212 1.56 -13.53 -14.93
C LYS A 212 1.14 -12.07 -14.78
N ILE A 213 0.10 -11.79 -14.00
CA ILE A 213 -0.42 -10.45 -13.77
C ILE A 213 0.31 -9.78 -12.58
N ALA A 214 0.57 -10.53 -11.51
CA ALA A 214 1.10 -10.00 -10.26
C ALA A 214 2.57 -9.62 -10.33
N SER A 215 3.42 -10.36 -11.07
CA SER A 215 4.88 -10.26 -10.97
C SER A 215 5.41 -8.83 -11.04
N PHE A 216 5.12 -8.10 -12.10
CA PHE A 216 5.59 -6.72 -12.27
C PHE A 216 4.95 -5.77 -11.26
N SER A 217 3.68 -5.98 -10.95
CA SER A 217 2.94 -5.14 -10.02
C SER A 217 3.44 -5.26 -8.57
N VAL A 218 3.68 -6.48 -8.08
CA VAL A 218 4.12 -6.66 -6.68
C VAL A 218 5.54 -6.14 -6.47
N VAL A 219 6.43 -6.33 -7.46
CA VAL A 219 7.79 -5.80 -7.38
C VAL A 219 7.77 -4.27 -7.46
N THR A 220 7.04 -3.70 -8.41
CA THR A 220 6.97 -2.24 -8.61
C THR A 220 6.35 -1.54 -7.39
N GLN A 221 5.24 -2.04 -6.86
CA GLN A 221 4.62 -1.50 -5.65
C GLN A 221 5.51 -1.71 -4.42
N GLY A 222 6.15 -2.88 -4.32
CA GLY A 222 7.12 -3.16 -3.26
C GLY A 222 8.26 -2.15 -3.24
N VAL A 223 8.86 -1.87 -4.39
CA VAL A 223 9.93 -0.86 -4.53
C VAL A 223 9.40 0.54 -4.21
N PHE A 224 8.27 0.93 -4.81
CA PHE A 224 7.69 2.26 -4.60
C PHE A 224 7.48 2.55 -3.11
N TYR A 225 6.79 1.66 -2.40
CA TYR A 225 6.50 1.89 -0.98
C TYR A 225 7.71 1.71 -0.07
N ALA A 226 8.64 0.80 -0.38
CA ALA A 226 9.88 0.67 0.38
C ALA A 226 10.72 1.94 0.31
N MET A 227 10.90 2.47 -0.89
CA MET A 227 11.66 3.71 -1.08
C MET A 227 10.94 4.91 -0.46
N GLN A 228 9.64 5.10 -0.75
CA GLN A 228 8.85 6.22 -0.25
C GLN A 228 8.79 6.29 1.28
N SER A 229 8.71 5.15 1.96
CA SER A 229 8.51 5.12 3.42
C SER A 229 9.78 5.40 4.23
N LEU A 230 10.96 5.35 3.61
CA LEU A 230 12.24 5.59 4.29
C LEU A 230 13.33 6.15 3.36
N TRP A 231 13.67 5.43 2.28
CA TRP A 231 14.92 5.62 1.57
C TRP A 231 14.95 6.84 0.65
N VAL A 232 13.79 7.36 0.22
CA VAL A 232 13.71 8.63 -0.53
C VAL A 232 14.31 9.78 0.28
N GLY A 233 14.04 9.86 1.59
CA GLY A 233 14.63 10.89 2.45
C GLY A 233 16.15 10.80 2.54
N ALA A 234 16.69 9.57 2.65
CA ALA A 234 18.13 9.34 2.65
C ALA A 234 18.76 9.73 1.29
N TRP A 235 18.15 9.32 0.18
CA TRP A 235 18.60 9.72 -1.17
C TRP A 235 18.66 11.23 -1.36
N LEU A 236 17.61 11.95 -0.97
CA LEU A 236 17.51 13.41 -1.12
C LEU A 236 18.65 14.13 -0.37
N ARG A 237 18.98 13.66 0.84
CA ARG A 237 20.04 14.24 1.67
C ARG A 237 21.44 13.82 1.22
N ASP A 238 21.64 12.52 0.99
CA ASP A 238 22.96 11.92 0.85
C ASP A 238 23.47 12.06 -0.58
N VAL A 239 22.58 11.94 -1.59
CA VAL A 239 22.96 11.96 -3.01
C VAL A 239 22.68 13.31 -3.66
N GLN A 240 21.47 13.86 -3.43
CA GLN A 240 21.10 15.14 -4.06
C GLN A 240 21.47 16.37 -3.22
N GLY A 241 21.91 16.17 -1.97
CA GLY A 241 22.44 17.24 -1.12
C GLY A 241 21.37 18.26 -0.62
N PHE A 242 20.08 17.93 -0.70
CA PHE A 242 19.02 18.82 -0.25
C PHE A 242 19.04 18.99 1.26
N GLU A 243 18.80 20.22 1.70
CA GLU A 243 18.55 20.53 3.10
C GLU A 243 17.27 19.84 3.60
N PRO A 244 17.14 19.53 4.91
CA PRO A 244 16.00 18.78 5.45
C PRO A 244 14.62 19.38 5.07
N ARG A 245 14.52 20.71 5.01
CA ARG A 245 13.29 21.41 4.66
C ARG A 245 12.92 21.24 3.18
N GLU A 246 13.91 21.29 2.30
CA GLU A 246 13.73 21.10 0.86
C GLU A 246 13.37 19.63 0.54
N ALA A 247 14.08 18.68 1.16
CA ALA A 247 13.78 17.27 1.06
C ALA A 247 12.33 16.95 1.52
N ALA A 248 11.89 17.56 2.62
CA ALA A 248 10.52 17.40 3.11
C ALA A 248 9.48 17.98 2.14
N ALA A 249 9.78 19.10 1.47
CA ALA A 249 8.91 19.67 0.44
C ALA A 249 8.77 18.72 -0.76
N LEU A 250 9.86 18.10 -1.22
CA LEU A 250 9.84 17.12 -2.31
C LEU A 250 9.06 15.86 -1.93
N VAL A 251 9.16 15.39 -0.68
CA VAL A 251 8.34 14.28 -0.17
C VAL A 251 6.86 14.64 -0.16
N SER A 252 6.50 15.87 0.20
CA SER A 252 5.11 16.33 0.12
C SER A 252 4.61 16.39 -1.33
N ILE A 253 5.44 16.89 -2.27
CA ILE A 253 5.14 16.89 -3.70
C ILE A 253 4.90 15.45 -4.21
N LEU A 254 5.77 14.51 -3.85
CA LEU A 254 5.61 13.10 -4.17
C LEU A 254 4.26 12.55 -3.67
N GLY A 255 3.87 12.87 -2.43
CA GLY A 255 2.60 12.46 -1.83
C GLY A 255 1.39 13.00 -2.59
N PHE A 256 1.38 14.31 -2.91
CA PHE A 256 0.32 14.93 -3.73
C PHE A 256 0.27 14.33 -5.14
N ALA A 257 1.42 14.14 -5.76
CA ALA A 257 1.52 13.56 -7.09
C ALA A 257 1.01 12.11 -7.13
N MET A 258 1.29 11.32 -6.09
CA MET A 258 0.74 9.97 -5.94
C MET A 258 -0.79 10.00 -5.87
N MET A 259 -1.37 10.92 -5.10
CA MET A 259 -2.84 11.07 -5.03
C MET A 259 -3.43 11.41 -6.40
N ALA A 260 -2.84 12.40 -7.09
CA ALA A 260 -3.24 12.80 -8.44
C ALA A 260 -3.10 11.62 -9.43
N GLY A 261 -2.01 10.86 -9.33
CA GLY A 261 -1.78 9.66 -10.12
C GLY A 261 -2.86 8.60 -9.91
N CYS A 262 -3.18 8.25 -8.68
CA CYS A 262 -4.23 7.27 -8.36
C CYS A 262 -5.59 7.66 -8.95
N VAL A 263 -5.98 8.93 -8.83
CA VAL A 263 -7.23 9.45 -9.39
C VAL A 263 -7.16 9.50 -10.93
N GLY A 264 -6.07 10.05 -11.48
CA GLY A 264 -5.88 10.22 -12.91
C GLY A 264 -5.85 8.89 -13.66
N PHE A 265 -5.08 7.91 -13.17
CA PHE A 265 -5.04 6.57 -13.78
C PHE A 265 -6.37 5.84 -13.67
N GLY A 266 -7.08 5.96 -12.53
CA GLY A 266 -8.41 5.39 -12.38
C GLY A 266 -9.45 5.99 -13.35
N ALA A 267 -9.37 7.30 -13.61
CA ALA A 267 -10.22 7.99 -14.58
C ALA A 267 -9.83 7.62 -16.03
N ALA A 268 -8.52 7.65 -16.34
CA ALA A 268 -7.99 7.32 -17.65
C ALA A 268 -8.27 5.87 -18.06
N ALA A 269 -8.21 4.92 -17.12
CA ALA A 269 -8.47 3.51 -17.36
C ALA A 269 -9.81 3.29 -18.08
N ARG A 270 -10.89 3.92 -17.59
CA ARG A 270 -12.23 3.81 -18.20
C ARG A 270 -12.30 4.41 -19.60
N SER A 271 -11.60 5.51 -19.84
CA SER A 271 -11.58 6.17 -21.16
C SER A 271 -10.78 5.37 -22.19
N LEU A 272 -9.65 4.81 -21.78
CA LEU A 272 -8.76 4.03 -22.66
C LEU A 272 -9.38 2.69 -23.03
N GLU A 273 -10.12 2.06 -22.13
CA GLU A 273 -10.86 0.83 -22.45
C GLU A 273 -11.92 1.03 -23.53
N ARG A 274 -12.64 2.16 -23.49
CA ARG A 274 -13.58 2.53 -24.57
C ARG A 274 -12.88 2.69 -25.91
N ARG A 275 -11.57 2.92 -25.92
CA ARG A 275 -10.72 3.01 -27.14
C ARG A 275 -10.03 1.69 -27.49
N GLY A 276 -10.39 0.58 -26.82
CA GLY A 276 -9.85 -0.75 -27.08
C GLY A 276 -8.49 -1.05 -26.43
N ILE A 277 -7.96 -0.17 -25.58
CA ILE A 277 -6.72 -0.42 -24.85
C ILE A 277 -7.03 -1.24 -23.62
N SER A 278 -6.45 -2.45 -23.50
CA SER A 278 -6.69 -3.30 -22.34
C SER A 278 -6.09 -2.69 -21.08
N LEU A 279 -6.79 -2.85 -19.94
CA LEU A 279 -6.33 -2.40 -18.64
C LEU A 279 -4.98 -3.01 -18.25
N TYR A 280 -4.72 -4.25 -18.68
CA TYR A 280 -3.44 -4.94 -18.48
C TYR A 280 -2.28 -4.16 -19.13
N VAL A 281 -2.41 -3.80 -20.41
CA VAL A 281 -1.40 -3.04 -21.16
C VAL A 281 -1.21 -1.65 -20.53
N PHE A 282 -2.31 -0.96 -20.21
CA PHE A 282 -2.25 0.37 -19.59
C PHE A 282 -1.54 0.35 -18.24
N CYS A 283 -1.82 -0.63 -17.39
CA CYS A 283 -1.13 -0.84 -16.13
C CYS A 283 0.37 -1.09 -16.35
N GLY A 284 0.73 -1.94 -17.31
CA GLY A 284 2.12 -2.24 -17.67
C GLY A 284 2.90 -1.01 -18.13
N ILE A 285 2.29 -0.17 -18.99
CA ILE A 285 2.90 1.09 -19.45
C ILE A 285 3.16 2.03 -18.26
N GLY A 286 2.18 2.22 -17.37
CA GLY A 286 2.36 3.08 -16.21
C GLY A 286 3.48 2.61 -15.27
N MET A 287 3.58 1.30 -15.03
CA MET A 287 4.68 0.73 -14.26
C MET A 287 6.04 0.85 -14.97
N ALA A 288 6.08 0.72 -16.30
CA ALA A 288 7.30 0.94 -17.09
C ALA A 288 7.77 2.41 -17.02
N LEU A 289 6.85 3.37 -17.08
CA LEU A 289 7.14 4.79 -16.88
C LEU A 289 7.69 5.09 -15.47
N PHE A 290 7.26 4.33 -14.46
CA PHE A 290 7.84 4.40 -13.13
C PHE A 290 9.31 3.95 -13.12
N VAL A 291 9.64 2.85 -13.82
CA VAL A 291 11.04 2.39 -13.96
C VAL A 291 11.87 3.45 -14.68
N VAL A 292 11.37 4.02 -15.77
CA VAL A 292 12.04 5.10 -16.50
C VAL A 292 12.30 6.29 -15.59
N THR A 293 11.31 6.71 -14.79
CA THR A 293 11.46 7.82 -13.85
C THR A 293 12.57 7.55 -12.83
N GLN A 294 12.67 6.32 -12.31
CA GLN A 294 13.74 5.93 -11.41
C GLN A 294 15.12 6.05 -12.08
N LEU A 295 15.26 5.59 -13.32
CA LEU A 295 16.49 5.73 -14.08
C LEU A 295 16.87 7.19 -14.30
N LEU A 296 15.91 8.07 -14.63
CA LEU A 296 16.14 9.50 -14.77
C LEU A 296 16.67 10.13 -13.47
N ILE A 297 16.14 9.72 -12.31
CA ILE A 297 16.63 10.17 -11.00
C ILE A 297 18.02 9.64 -10.72
N MET A 298 18.28 8.34 -10.95
CA MET A 298 19.56 7.69 -10.69
C MET A 298 20.71 8.26 -11.53
N PHE A 299 20.43 8.58 -12.80
CA PHE A 299 21.40 9.18 -13.71
C PHE A 299 21.48 10.71 -13.61
N SER A 300 20.83 11.28 -12.61
CA SER A 300 20.87 12.74 -12.35
C SER A 300 20.60 13.58 -13.59
N VAL A 301 19.58 13.19 -14.39
CA VAL A 301 19.21 13.93 -15.60
C VAL A 301 18.86 15.36 -15.21
N PRO A 302 19.33 16.40 -15.98
CA PRO A 302 19.17 17.82 -15.63
C PRO A 302 17.74 18.30 -15.81
N LEU A 303 16.81 17.76 -15.02
CA LEU A 303 15.42 18.15 -14.90
C LEU A 303 15.13 18.67 -13.48
N PRO A 304 14.15 19.55 -13.31
CA PRO A 304 13.76 20.03 -11.99
C PRO A 304 13.43 18.86 -11.05
N ALA A 305 14.02 18.81 -9.86
CA ALA A 305 13.80 17.76 -8.88
C ALA A 305 12.30 17.59 -8.55
N SER A 306 11.55 18.70 -8.44
CA SER A 306 10.10 18.69 -8.23
C SER A 306 9.35 17.91 -9.31
N LEU A 307 9.76 18.03 -10.57
CA LEU A 307 9.15 17.31 -11.69
C LEU A 307 9.47 15.80 -11.61
N LEU A 308 10.73 15.44 -11.35
CA LEU A 308 11.14 14.04 -11.24
C LEU A 308 10.45 13.33 -10.06
N TRP A 309 10.39 13.97 -8.90
CA TRP A 309 9.73 13.40 -7.73
C TRP A 309 8.20 13.41 -7.83
N ALA A 310 7.62 14.40 -8.56
CA ALA A 310 6.21 14.33 -8.92
C ALA A 310 5.92 13.16 -9.87
N ALA A 311 6.73 12.96 -10.91
CA ALA A 311 6.61 11.83 -11.82
C ALA A 311 6.77 10.49 -11.08
N TYR A 312 7.74 10.41 -10.14
CA TYR A 312 7.90 9.25 -9.25
C TYR A 312 6.61 8.94 -8.47
N GLY A 313 5.96 9.95 -7.89
CA GLY A 313 4.69 9.81 -7.19
C GLY A 313 3.55 9.36 -8.11
N VAL A 314 3.37 10.06 -9.24
CA VAL A 314 2.31 9.75 -10.23
C VAL A 314 2.42 8.31 -10.72
N PHE A 315 3.58 7.92 -11.25
CA PHE A 315 3.76 6.61 -11.87
C PHE A 315 3.93 5.48 -10.85
N GLY A 316 4.48 5.76 -9.66
CA GLY A 316 4.59 4.78 -8.59
C GLY A 316 3.24 4.25 -8.09
N GLY A 317 2.18 5.05 -8.19
CA GLY A 317 0.81 4.66 -7.85
C GLY A 317 0.13 3.73 -8.87
N THR A 318 0.68 3.56 -10.09
CA THR A 318 0.02 2.81 -11.17
C THR A 318 -0.19 1.34 -10.86
N GLY A 319 0.67 0.72 -10.08
CA GLY A 319 0.54 -0.67 -9.67
C GLY A 319 -0.79 -1.01 -9.00
N ILE A 320 -1.52 -0.02 -8.46
CA ILE A 320 -2.85 -0.22 -7.86
C ILE A 320 -3.88 -0.69 -8.89
N LEU A 321 -3.70 -0.39 -10.17
CA LEU A 321 -4.57 -0.87 -11.24
C LEU A 321 -4.56 -2.40 -11.37
N SER A 322 -3.51 -3.07 -10.89
CA SER A 322 -3.42 -4.54 -10.91
C SER A 322 -4.56 -5.21 -10.15
N TYR A 323 -5.12 -4.59 -9.12
CA TYR A 323 -6.30 -5.08 -8.41
C TYR A 323 -7.52 -5.17 -9.35
N ALA A 324 -7.69 -4.15 -10.20
CA ALA A 324 -8.75 -4.14 -11.19
C ALA A 324 -8.48 -5.12 -12.34
N VAL A 325 -7.21 -5.29 -12.76
CA VAL A 325 -6.80 -6.31 -13.72
C VAL A 325 -7.11 -7.71 -13.19
N MET A 326 -6.75 -8.00 -11.93
CA MET A 326 -7.05 -9.28 -11.27
C MET A 326 -8.56 -9.55 -11.21
N ALA A 327 -9.37 -8.53 -10.86
CA ALA A 327 -10.81 -8.66 -10.76
C ALA A 327 -11.48 -9.06 -12.08
N ARG A 328 -10.81 -8.90 -13.24
CA ARG A 328 -11.32 -9.29 -14.55
C ARG A 328 -10.88 -10.67 -14.99
N HIS A 329 -9.82 -11.19 -14.38
CA HIS A 329 -9.22 -12.47 -14.76
C HIS A 329 -9.56 -13.61 -13.81
N PHE A 330 -10.16 -13.29 -12.66
CA PHE A 330 -10.55 -14.28 -11.64
C PHE A 330 -12.06 -14.22 -11.38
N PRO A 331 -12.70 -15.36 -11.05
CA PRO A 331 -14.11 -15.41 -10.68
C PRO A 331 -14.45 -14.49 -9.52
N ALA A 332 -15.65 -13.90 -9.53
CA ALA A 332 -16.09 -12.91 -8.54
C ALA A 332 -15.94 -13.41 -7.10
N GLN A 333 -16.17 -14.70 -6.85
CA GLN A 333 -16.05 -15.33 -5.52
C GLN A 333 -14.59 -15.39 -5.01
N MET A 334 -13.61 -15.29 -5.91
CA MET A 334 -12.18 -15.34 -5.57
C MET A 334 -11.53 -13.96 -5.45
N ILE A 335 -12.17 -12.89 -5.94
CA ILE A 335 -11.57 -11.55 -6.03
C ILE A 335 -11.04 -11.07 -4.67
N GLY A 336 -11.81 -11.23 -3.61
CA GLY A 336 -11.38 -10.84 -2.26
C GLY A 336 -10.08 -11.55 -1.83
N ARG A 337 -10.00 -12.87 -2.08
CA ARG A 337 -8.80 -13.67 -1.75
C ARG A 337 -7.61 -13.30 -2.63
N VAL A 338 -7.82 -13.07 -3.93
CA VAL A 338 -6.78 -12.64 -4.87
C VAL A 338 -6.20 -11.29 -4.44
N ASN A 339 -7.05 -10.34 -4.10
CA ASN A 339 -6.63 -9.02 -3.64
C ASN A 339 -5.86 -9.09 -2.30
N THR A 340 -6.33 -9.89 -1.35
CA THR A 340 -5.63 -10.12 -0.08
C THR A 340 -4.28 -10.78 -0.30
N THR A 341 -4.18 -11.78 -1.20
CA THR A 341 -2.92 -12.45 -1.54
C THR A 341 -1.95 -11.47 -2.21
N LEU A 342 -2.44 -10.65 -3.16
CA LEU A 342 -1.63 -9.62 -3.81
C LEU A 342 -1.07 -8.63 -2.78
N THR A 343 -1.92 -8.13 -1.89
CA THR A 343 -1.52 -7.21 -0.82
C THR A 343 -0.49 -7.86 0.12
N LEU A 344 -0.70 -9.09 0.53
CA LEU A 344 0.23 -9.86 1.37
C LEU A 344 1.63 -9.91 0.75
N ILE A 345 1.71 -10.27 -0.54
CA ILE A 345 3.01 -10.35 -1.24
C ILE A 345 3.67 -8.98 -1.35
N ILE A 346 2.91 -7.93 -1.69
CA ILE A 346 3.43 -6.57 -1.77
C ILE A 346 4.07 -6.18 -0.44
N PHE A 347 3.39 -6.39 0.69
CA PHE A 347 3.90 -6.01 1.99
C PHE A 347 5.10 -6.86 2.44
N LEU A 348 5.14 -8.14 2.08
CA LEU A 348 6.33 -8.99 2.29
C LEU A 348 7.52 -8.51 1.45
N LEU A 349 7.29 -8.08 0.21
CA LEU A 349 8.34 -7.51 -0.63
C LEU A 349 8.82 -6.15 -0.09
N ILE A 350 7.92 -5.29 0.40
CA ILE A 350 8.32 -4.05 1.05
C ILE A 350 9.21 -4.35 2.26
N PHE A 351 8.82 -5.31 3.10
CA PHE A 351 9.63 -5.77 4.22
C PHE A 351 11.03 -6.19 3.77
N GLY A 352 11.13 -7.08 2.76
CA GLY A 352 12.40 -7.54 2.24
C GLY A 352 13.24 -6.44 1.59
N PHE A 353 12.64 -5.55 0.81
CA PHE A 353 13.35 -4.44 0.16
C PHE A 353 13.85 -3.39 1.15
N GLN A 354 13.10 -3.11 2.22
CA GLN A 354 13.55 -2.22 3.29
C GLN A 354 14.85 -2.73 3.93
N ILE A 355 14.88 -4.00 4.31
CA ILE A 355 16.06 -4.64 4.90
C ILE A 355 17.18 -4.70 3.86
N GLY A 356 16.86 -5.12 2.64
CA GLY A 356 17.86 -5.29 1.56
C GLY A 356 18.59 -4.00 1.23
N VAL A 357 17.87 -2.86 1.11
CA VAL A 357 18.51 -1.56 0.90
C VAL A 357 19.41 -1.19 2.08
N GLY A 358 18.91 -1.33 3.32
CA GLY A 358 19.70 -1.07 4.52
C GLY A 358 20.98 -1.93 4.58
N ALA A 359 20.87 -3.23 4.29
CA ALA A 359 22.00 -4.14 4.26
C ALA A 359 23.03 -3.74 3.19
N VAL A 360 22.57 -3.37 1.99
CA VAL A 360 23.48 -2.90 0.94
C VAL A 360 24.21 -1.62 1.37
N LEU A 361 23.51 -0.62 1.88
CA LEU A 361 24.12 0.63 2.32
C LEU A 361 25.18 0.39 3.40
N SER A 362 24.92 -0.52 4.33
CA SER A 362 25.85 -0.83 5.44
C SER A 362 27.19 -1.46 5.02
N HIS A 363 27.38 -1.83 3.74
CA HIS A 363 28.68 -2.25 3.22
C HIS A 363 29.63 -1.06 2.99
N TRP A 364 29.13 0.18 3.04
CA TRP A 364 29.94 1.40 2.94
C TRP A 364 30.01 2.11 4.27
N THR A 365 31.18 2.74 4.51
CA THR A 365 31.34 3.57 5.70
C THR A 365 30.58 4.90 5.52
N ALA A 366 29.71 5.22 6.45
CA ALA A 366 29.06 6.52 6.49
C ALA A 366 30.06 7.60 6.92
N SER A 367 30.06 8.75 6.26
CA SER A 367 30.85 9.93 6.62
C SER A 367 29.91 11.07 6.97
N GLY A 368 30.04 11.64 8.17
CA GLY A 368 29.15 12.69 8.64
C GLY A 368 27.65 12.30 8.65
N GLY A 369 27.35 11.01 8.91
CA GLY A 369 25.99 10.50 8.93
C GLY A 369 25.35 10.31 7.55
N LYS A 370 26.12 10.43 6.45
CA LYS A 370 25.68 10.24 5.07
C LYS A 370 26.39 9.06 4.43
N TYR A 371 25.65 8.27 3.65
CA TYR A 371 26.23 7.21 2.83
C TYR A 371 26.63 7.76 1.45
N PRO A 372 27.72 7.22 0.83
CA PRO A 372 28.15 7.68 -0.48
C PRO A 372 27.11 7.36 -1.55
N ALA A 373 27.09 8.17 -2.62
CA ALA A 373 26.17 7.99 -3.74
C ALA A 373 26.25 6.57 -4.36
N ALA A 374 27.46 5.98 -4.41
CA ALA A 374 27.66 4.63 -4.92
C ALA A 374 26.87 3.57 -4.14
N ALA A 375 26.73 3.70 -2.81
CA ALA A 375 25.95 2.81 -1.98
C ALA A 375 24.45 2.85 -2.36
N HIS A 376 23.91 4.06 -2.48
CA HIS A 376 22.53 4.28 -2.88
C HIS A 376 22.27 3.80 -4.31
N LEU A 377 23.17 4.10 -5.26
CA LEU A 377 23.04 3.66 -6.65
C LEU A 377 23.06 2.13 -6.77
N THR A 378 23.92 1.46 -5.99
CA THR A 378 23.96 -0.02 -5.97
C THR A 378 22.65 -0.59 -5.44
N ALA A 379 22.15 -0.10 -4.30
CA ALA A 379 20.90 -0.57 -3.72
C ALA A 379 19.72 -0.35 -4.66
N TRP A 380 19.60 0.86 -5.21
CA TRP A 380 18.52 1.20 -6.13
C TRP A 380 18.63 0.47 -7.46
N GLY A 381 19.87 0.28 -7.97
CA GLY A 381 20.14 -0.50 -9.19
C GLY A 381 19.68 -1.95 -9.09
N ILE A 382 19.87 -2.60 -7.93
CA ILE A 382 19.34 -3.95 -7.66
C ILE A 382 17.81 -3.94 -7.76
N LEU A 383 17.14 -2.97 -7.13
CA LEU A 383 15.68 -2.87 -7.16
C LEU A 383 15.13 -2.62 -8.58
N VAL A 384 15.79 -1.76 -9.36
CA VAL A 384 15.42 -1.50 -10.77
C VAL A 384 15.63 -2.75 -11.62
N THR A 385 16.71 -3.49 -11.41
CA THR A 385 16.97 -4.75 -12.12
C THR A 385 15.86 -5.76 -11.87
N LEU A 386 15.43 -5.92 -10.61
CA LEU A 386 14.29 -6.80 -10.28
C LEU A 386 13.00 -6.35 -10.97
N GLN A 387 12.74 -5.05 -11.05
CA GLN A 387 11.59 -4.50 -11.77
C GLN A 387 11.68 -4.79 -13.28
N VAL A 388 12.85 -4.60 -13.89
CA VAL A 388 13.06 -4.89 -15.33
C VAL A 388 12.85 -6.37 -15.63
N LEU A 389 13.41 -7.27 -14.82
CA LEU A 389 13.22 -8.72 -14.97
C LEU A 389 11.73 -9.09 -14.85
N SER A 390 11.03 -8.52 -13.89
CA SER A 390 9.59 -8.75 -13.72
C SER A 390 8.75 -8.11 -14.84
N ALA A 391 9.19 -6.99 -15.42
CA ALA A 391 8.56 -6.36 -16.58
C ALA A 391 8.71 -7.21 -17.83
N ILE A 392 9.90 -7.79 -18.05
CA ILE A 392 10.13 -8.74 -19.15
C ILE A 392 9.17 -9.93 -19.02
N TRP A 393 9.09 -10.53 -17.83
CA TRP A 393 8.13 -11.63 -17.59
C TRP A 393 6.68 -11.21 -17.85
N TYR A 394 6.28 -10.02 -17.41
CA TYR A 394 4.96 -9.46 -17.65
C TYR A 394 4.67 -9.27 -19.14
N ALA A 395 5.64 -8.80 -19.92
CA ALA A 395 5.49 -8.53 -21.35
C ALA A 395 5.53 -9.78 -22.25
N LEU A 396 6.19 -10.88 -21.82
CA LEU A 396 6.28 -12.11 -22.60
C LEU A 396 4.88 -12.63 -22.97
N PRO A 397 4.64 -13.12 -24.19
CA PRO A 397 3.36 -13.71 -24.58
C PRO A 397 3.10 -14.97 -23.71
N GLY A 398 2.03 -14.94 -22.92
CA GLY A 398 1.65 -16.06 -22.04
C GLY A 398 0.48 -16.84 -22.60
N ARG A 399 0.62 -18.17 -22.73
CA ARG A 399 -0.52 -19.08 -23.02
C ARG A 399 -1.54 -19.14 -21.87
N THR A 400 -1.28 -18.47 -20.75
CA THR A 400 -2.03 -18.54 -19.50
C THR A 400 -2.90 -17.32 -19.21
N LEU A 401 -3.07 -16.38 -20.13
CA LEU A 401 -4.11 -15.36 -19.98
C LEU A 401 -5.45 -16.09 -20.14
N VAL A 402 -6.04 -16.43 -18.99
CA VAL A 402 -7.39 -16.98 -18.90
C VAL A 402 -8.32 -16.07 -19.69
N ARG A 403 -9.15 -16.66 -20.56
CA ARG A 403 -10.23 -15.95 -21.24
C ARG A 403 -11.03 -15.17 -20.18
N PRO A 404 -11.47 -13.94 -20.48
CA PRO A 404 -12.26 -13.15 -19.53
C PRO A 404 -13.38 -14.03 -18.96
N ALA A 405 -13.64 -13.94 -17.66
CA ALA A 405 -14.64 -14.74 -16.96
C ALA A 405 -16.05 -14.65 -17.59
N GLN A 406 -16.30 -13.61 -18.37
CA GLN A 406 -17.52 -13.44 -19.19
C GLN A 406 -17.69 -14.53 -20.26
N ALA A 407 -16.61 -15.05 -20.83
CA ALA A 407 -16.70 -16.12 -21.84
C ALA A 407 -17.09 -17.49 -21.25
N HIS A 408 -16.87 -17.71 -19.95
CA HIS A 408 -17.36 -18.91 -19.25
C HIS A 408 -18.84 -18.80 -18.91
N ALA A 409 -19.33 -17.61 -18.54
CA ALA A 409 -20.76 -17.40 -18.29
C ALA A 409 -21.61 -17.52 -19.56
N GLU A 410 -21.09 -17.09 -20.70
CA GLU A 410 -21.77 -17.24 -22.00
C GLU A 410 -21.76 -18.69 -22.50
N GLN A 411 -20.71 -19.47 -22.22
CA GLN A 411 -20.66 -20.90 -22.56
C GLN A 411 -21.57 -21.74 -21.64
N GLU A 412 -21.71 -21.41 -20.38
CA GLU A 412 -22.67 -22.07 -19.48
C GLU A 412 -24.11 -21.67 -19.81
N ALA A 413 -24.37 -20.42 -20.20
CA ALA A 413 -25.70 -19.97 -20.66
C ALA A 413 -26.08 -20.56 -22.02
N GLY A 414 -25.15 -20.66 -22.99
CA GLY A 414 -25.39 -21.25 -24.29
C GLY A 414 -25.45 -22.78 -24.31
N GLY A 415 -24.83 -23.45 -23.32
CA GLY A 415 -24.90 -24.91 -23.16
C GLY A 415 -26.22 -25.41 -22.57
N GLY A 416 -26.92 -24.55 -21.81
CA GLY A 416 -28.24 -24.83 -21.24
C GLY A 416 -29.37 -24.90 -22.28
N ASP A 417 -29.33 -24.04 -23.30
CA ASP A 417 -30.34 -24.00 -24.35
C ASP A 417 -30.22 -25.17 -25.34
N ALA A 418 -29.02 -25.70 -25.59
CA ALA A 418 -28.82 -26.86 -26.43
C ALA A 418 -29.32 -28.17 -25.80
N ALA A 419 -29.29 -28.27 -24.48
CA ALA A 419 -29.77 -29.46 -23.75
C ALA A 419 -31.31 -29.50 -23.63
N SER A 420 -31.98 -28.35 -23.61
CA SER A 420 -33.46 -28.27 -23.57
C SER A 420 -34.09 -28.52 -24.92
N ALA A 421 -33.41 -28.23 -26.04
CA ALA A 421 -33.91 -28.48 -27.40
C ALA A 421 -33.94 -29.97 -27.81
N VAL A 422 -33.10 -30.82 -27.15
CA VAL A 422 -33.05 -32.27 -27.42
C VAL A 422 -34.06 -33.06 -26.60
N ALA A 423 -34.58 -32.50 -25.49
CA ALA A 423 -35.54 -33.15 -24.60
C ALA A 423 -37.01 -32.96 -25.04
N GLY A 424 -37.28 -32.12 -26.03
CA GLY A 424 -38.65 -31.80 -26.53
C GLY A 424 -39.15 -32.63 -27.73
N THR A 425 -38.35 -33.60 -28.23
CA THR A 425 -38.74 -34.45 -29.35
C THR A 425 -38.64 -35.95 -29.02
N ARG A 426 -39.41 -36.38 -28.02
CA ARG A 426 -39.82 -37.78 -27.86
C ARG A 426 -41.22 -37.84 -27.26
#